data_45ae58c78b10a83af42e11fee9851c34
#
_entry.id   45ae58c78b10a83af42e11fee9851c34
#
_cell.length_a   1.000
_cell.length_b   1.000
_cell.length_c   1.000
_cell.angle_alpha   90.00
_cell.angle_beta   90.00
_cell.angle_gamma   90.00
#
_symmetry.space_group_name_H-M   'P 1'
#
loop_
_entity.id
_entity.type
_entity.pdbx_description
1 polymer ?
#
loop_
_entity_poly.entity_id
_entity_poly.type
_entity_poly.pdbx_seq_one_letter_code
_entity_poly.pdbx_strand_id
1 'polypeptide(L)'
;MNIGIIGLGLIGGSFGRTAVKAGYTVYGTDINAETLEKAQLLKAVDYVLDTDNAGKLDVLISAVNPSDFSSVIMPYLQFLKKGAVVMDFSGTKRGVVEVMKRFSESYPDLFFIGGHPMAGREFSGIDKSTATLFNKASMIFVPVKADIFVLDKIKLFFISLGFSEAVITTAENHDRMIAFTSQLCHVVSNAFIKSKTAREHFGYSAGSYNDLTRVARMNSDMWTELMLENGDFLSEELETLLNNLGEYLEAIRNRDRQKLKELLKEGNDVKELIDQRRK
;
A
#
# COMPACT_ATOMS: atom_id res chain seq x y z
N MET A 1 -19.64 -14.05 4.34
CA MET A 1 -18.86 -13.13 5.19
C MET A 1 -19.33 -11.73 4.90
N ASN A 2 -19.55 -10.92 5.92
CA ASN A 2 -19.96 -9.53 5.81
C ASN A 2 -18.73 -8.65 6.02
N ILE A 3 -18.47 -7.75 5.11
CA ILE A 3 -17.26 -6.92 5.07
C ILE A 3 -17.68 -5.45 5.20
N GLY A 4 -17.11 -4.74 6.14
CA GLY A 4 -17.22 -3.28 6.26
C GLY A 4 -16.00 -2.60 5.63
N ILE A 5 -16.20 -1.53 4.86
CA ILE A 5 -15.13 -0.74 4.24
C ILE A 5 -15.34 0.73 4.56
N ILE A 6 -14.35 1.38 5.15
CA ILE A 6 -14.30 2.81 5.39
C ILE A 6 -13.27 3.43 4.45
N GLY A 7 -13.70 4.39 3.64
CA GLY A 7 -12.92 4.95 2.54
C GLY A 7 -13.10 4.16 1.24
N LEU A 8 -13.84 4.74 0.30
CA LEU A 8 -14.24 4.08 -0.96
C LEU A 8 -13.52 4.69 -2.17
N GLY A 9 -12.28 5.14 -1.96
CA GLY A 9 -11.39 5.59 -3.03
C GLY A 9 -10.96 4.47 -3.99
N LEU A 10 -9.77 4.61 -4.60
CA LEU A 10 -9.24 3.58 -5.51
C LEU A 10 -9.13 2.22 -4.83
N ILE A 11 -8.52 2.15 -3.65
CA ILE A 11 -8.21 0.89 -2.95
C ILE A 11 -9.48 0.30 -2.34
N GLY A 12 -10.18 1.03 -1.47
CA GLY A 12 -11.39 0.53 -0.82
C GLY A 12 -12.51 0.22 -1.81
N GLY A 13 -12.73 1.08 -2.81
CA GLY A 13 -13.70 0.84 -3.87
C GLY A 13 -13.36 -0.38 -4.74
N SER A 14 -12.07 -0.58 -5.09
CA SER A 14 -11.65 -1.78 -5.83
C SER A 14 -11.82 -3.05 -4.98
N PHE A 15 -11.51 -2.97 -3.69
CA PHE A 15 -11.69 -4.10 -2.79
C PHE A 15 -13.17 -4.46 -2.64
N GLY A 16 -14.02 -3.47 -2.45
CA GLY A 16 -15.46 -3.68 -2.41
C GLY A 16 -16.00 -4.35 -3.68
N ARG A 17 -15.64 -3.83 -4.86
CA ARG A 17 -16.03 -4.44 -6.15
C ARG A 17 -15.51 -5.87 -6.32
N THR A 18 -14.30 -6.16 -5.83
CA THR A 18 -13.74 -7.51 -5.85
C THR A 18 -14.53 -8.43 -4.94
N ALA A 19 -14.84 -7.97 -3.73
CA ALA A 19 -15.59 -8.74 -2.73
C ALA A 19 -17.04 -9.01 -3.15
N VAL A 20 -17.77 -7.99 -3.66
CA VAL A 20 -19.13 -8.14 -4.20
C VAL A 20 -19.15 -9.14 -5.36
N LYS A 21 -18.18 -9.02 -6.29
CA LYS A 21 -18.06 -9.97 -7.40
C LYS A 21 -17.80 -11.40 -6.95
N ALA A 22 -17.11 -11.58 -5.83
CA ALA A 22 -16.86 -12.89 -5.21
C ALA A 22 -18.05 -13.43 -4.38
N GLY A 23 -19.16 -12.69 -4.30
CA GLY A 23 -20.38 -13.11 -3.60
C GLY A 23 -20.41 -12.79 -2.10
N TYR A 24 -19.51 -11.90 -1.63
CA TYR A 24 -19.55 -11.40 -0.25
C TYR A 24 -20.50 -10.21 -0.13
N THR A 25 -21.07 -10.01 1.05
CA THR A 25 -21.87 -8.83 1.35
C THR A 25 -20.98 -7.69 1.83
N VAL A 26 -21.04 -6.55 1.17
CA VAL A 26 -20.19 -5.40 1.45
C VAL A 26 -21.00 -4.23 1.98
N TYR A 27 -20.63 -3.73 3.14
CA TYR A 27 -21.08 -2.49 3.74
C TYR A 27 -19.97 -1.45 3.57
N GLY A 28 -20.30 -0.26 3.11
CA GLY A 28 -19.27 0.76 2.89
C GLY A 28 -19.70 2.15 3.28
N THR A 29 -18.71 2.96 3.66
CA THR A 29 -18.92 4.39 3.94
C THR A 29 -17.74 5.21 3.45
N ASP A 30 -18.02 6.46 3.10
CA ASP A 30 -17.02 7.46 2.73
C ASP A 30 -17.46 8.82 3.28
N ILE A 31 -16.51 9.68 3.63
CA ILE A 31 -16.80 11.04 4.09
C ILE A 31 -17.44 11.89 2.97
N ASN A 32 -17.12 11.57 1.72
CA ASN A 32 -17.68 12.22 0.54
C ASN A 32 -18.92 11.46 0.06
N ALA A 33 -20.09 12.09 0.19
CA ALA A 33 -21.38 11.51 -0.20
C ALA A 33 -21.42 11.11 -1.69
N GLU A 34 -20.83 11.91 -2.58
CA GLU A 34 -20.76 11.59 -4.02
C GLU A 34 -19.94 10.31 -4.28
N THR A 35 -18.84 10.12 -3.53
CA THR A 35 -18.04 8.89 -3.60
C THR A 35 -18.86 7.68 -3.15
N LEU A 36 -19.64 7.81 -2.09
CA LEU A 36 -20.52 6.75 -1.60
C LEU A 36 -21.60 6.38 -2.62
N GLU A 37 -22.28 7.37 -3.22
CA GLU A 37 -23.28 7.14 -4.27
C GLU A 37 -22.66 6.43 -5.48
N LYS A 38 -21.51 6.88 -5.94
CA LYS A 38 -20.76 6.22 -7.03
C LYS A 38 -20.36 4.80 -6.67
N ALA A 39 -19.94 4.54 -5.42
CA ALA A 39 -19.60 3.20 -4.97
C ALA A 39 -20.80 2.23 -5.03
N GLN A 40 -22.00 2.70 -4.71
CA GLN A 40 -23.23 1.92 -4.86
C GLN A 40 -23.54 1.64 -6.35
N LEU A 41 -23.49 2.67 -7.19
CA LEU A 41 -23.72 2.53 -8.64
C LEU A 41 -22.71 1.57 -9.32
N LEU A 42 -21.45 1.61 -8.89
CA LEU A 42 -20.38 0.76 -9.40
C LEU A 42 -20.37 -0.63 -8.77
N LYS A 43 -21.32 -0.94 -7.89
CA LYS A 43 -21.41 -2.19 -7.12
C LYS A 43 -20.11 -2.48 -6.34
N ALA A 44 -19.56 -1.45 -5.72
CA ALA A 44 -18.47 -1.59 -4.76
C ALA A 44 -19.00 -1.86 -3.36
N VAL A 45 -20.26 -1.52 -3.07
CA VAL A 45 -20.95 -1.77 -1.81
C VAL A 45 -22.39 -2.18 -2.07
N ASP A 46 -22.92 -3.07 -1.23
CA ASP A 46 -24.33 -3.47 -1.23
C ASP A 46 -25.16 -2.57 -0.31
N TYR A 47 -24.60 -2.14 0.81
CA TYR A 47 -25.26 -1.35 1.86
C TYR A 47 -24.34 -0.23 2.35
N VAL A 48 -24.95 0.85 2.83
CA VAL A 48 -24.23 1.89 3.56
C VAL A 48 -23.86 1.35 4.94
N LEU A 49 -22.59 1.52 5.34
CA LEU A 49 -22.11 1.17 6.66
C LEU A 49 -22.49 2.28 7.66
N ASP A 50 -23.12 1.87 8.75
CA ASP A 50 -23.43 2.70 9.91
C ASP A 50 -23.20 1.89 11.21
N THR A 51 -23.42 2.52 12.37
CA THR A 51 -23.28 1.87 13.69
C THR A 51 -24.34 0.81 13.92
N ASP A 52 -25.53 0.95 13.34
CA ASP A 52 -26.66 0.03 13.57
C ASP A 52 -26.43 -1.32 12.88
N ASN A 53 -25.65 -1.34 11.80
CA ASN A 53 -25.33 -2.56 11.06
C ASN A 53 -23.92 -3.09 11.28
N ALA A 54 -23.05 -2.36 12.01
CA ALA A 54 -21.67 -2.77 12.32
C ALA A 54 -21.58 -4.13 13.03
N GLY A 55 -22.57 -4.48 13.84
CA GLY A 55 -22.65 -5.78 14.52
C GLY A 55 -22.78 -7.00 13.58
N LYS A 56 -23.10 -6.79 12.30
CA LYS A 56 -23.15 -7.85 11.30
C LYS A 56 -21.79 -8.21 10.72
N LEU A 57 -20.78 -7.34 10.86
CA LEU A 57 -19.51 -7.47 10.18
C LEU A 57 -18.65 -8.61 10.72
N ASP A 58 -18.03 -9.34 9.81
CA ASP A 58 -16.97 -10.31 10.12
C ASP A 58 -15.57 -9.63 10.05
N VAL A 59 -15.44 -8.67 9.12
CA VAL A 59 -14.22 -7.90 8.92
C VAL A 59 -14.58 -6.44 8.71
N LEU A 60 -13.87 -5.52 9.38
CA LEU A 60 -13.96 -4.08 9.15
C LEU A 60 -12.59 -3.59 8.64
N ILE A 61 -12.58 -2.95 7.48
CA ILE A 61 -11.37 -2.49 6.79
C ILE A 61 -11.39 -0.97 6.67
N SER A 62 -10.31 -0.32 7.08
CA SER A 62 -10.05 1.09 6.80
C SER A 62 -9.15 1.21 5.58
N ALA A 63 -9.58 1.96 4.56
CA ALA A 63 -8.82 2.28 3.35
C ALA A 63 -8.66 3.81 3.19
N VAL A 64 -8.35 4.48 4.29
CA VAL A 64 -8.07 5.92 4.38
C VAL A 64 -6.59 6.16 4.68
N ASN A 65 -6.19 7.44 4.80
CA ASN A 65 -4.83 7.78 5.22
C ASN A 65 -4.51 7.23 6.62
N PRO A 66 -3.25 6.88 6.90
CA PRO A 66 -2.86 6.33 8.21
C PRO A 66 -3.24 7.23 9.39
N SER A 67 -3.08 8.55 9.25
CA SER A 67 -3.44 9.54 10.27
C SER A 67 -4.92 9.50 10.66
N ASP A 68 -5.81 9.15 9.72
CA ASP A 68 -7.25 9.12 9.93
C ASP A 68 -7.75 7.79 10.52
N PHE A 69 -6.92 6.74 10.52
CA PHE A 69 -7.31 5.39 10.92
C PHE A 69 -8.04 5.36 12.26
N SER A 70 -7.48 6.03 13.28
CA SER A 70 -8.04 6.02 14.63
C SER A 70 -9.45 6.61 14.68
N SER A 71 -9.63 7.78 14.06
CA SER A 71 -10.88 8.53 14.12
C SER A 71 -12.02 7.84 13.38
N VAL A 72 -11.72 7.19 12.24
CA VAL A 72 -12.74 6.54 11.42
C VAL A 72 -13.15 5.15 11.93
N ILE A 73 -12.26 4.44 12.62
CA ILE A 73 -12.54 3.08 13.13
C ILE A 73 -13.22 3.13 14.50
N MET A 74 -12.79 4.04 15.37
CA MET A 74 -13.25 4.10 16.75
C MET A 74 -14.77 4.10 16.93
N PRO A 75 -15.58 4.82 16.14
CA PRO A 75 -17.03 4.85 16.28
C PRO A 75 -17.72 3.49 16.15
N TYR A 76 -17.09 2.54 15.45
CA TYR A 76 -17.67 1.23 15.15
C TYR A 76 -17.27 0.14 16.13
N LEU A 77 -16.10 0.25 16.80
CA LEU A 77 -15.50 -0.84 17.59
C LEU A 77 -16.42 -1.46 18.63
N GLN A 78 -17.18 -0.62 19.36
CA GLN A 78 -18.09 -1.10 20.41
C GLN A 78 -19.30 -1.88 19.88
N PHE A 79 -19.63 -1.72 18.60
CA PHE A 79 -20.78 -2.37 17.96
C PHE A 79 -20.38 -3.65 17.21
N LEU A 80 -19.09 -3.87 16.98
CA LEU A 80 -18.61 -5.06 16.29
C LEU A 80 -18.90 -6.32 17.12
N LYS A 81 -19.30 -7.38 16.44
CA LYS A 81 -19.50 -8.67 17.09
C LYS A 81 -18.18 -9.27 17.57
N LYS A 82 -18.25 -10.09 18.61
CA LYS A 82 -17.12 -10.87 19.10
C LYS A 82 -16.46 -11.69 17.99
N GLY A 83 -15.15 -11.64 17.91
CA GLY A 83 -14.36 -12.34 16.89
C GLY A 83 -14.28 -11.63 15.55
N ALA A 84 -14.84 -10.42 15.42
CA ALA A 84 -14.66 -9.62 14.22
C ALA A 84 -13.19 -9.17 14.08
N VAL A 85 -12.72 -9.06 12.83
CA VAL A 85 -11.35 -8.63 12.50
C VAL A 85 -11.37 -7.19 12.04
N VAL A 86 -10.53 -6.35 12.63
CA VAL A 86 -10.30 -4.96 12.23
C VAL A 86 -8.98 -4.89 11.47
N MET A 87 -9.01 -4.31 10.27
CA MET A 87 -7.85 -4.18 9.39
C MET A 87 -7.70 -2.75 8.86
N ASP A 88 -6.49 -2.41 8.43
CA ASP A 88 -6.22 -1.24 7.60
C ASP A 88 -5.63 -1.65 6.24
N PHE A 89 -5.63 -0.72 5.29
CA PHE A 89 -4.98 -0.86 3.98
C PHE A 89 -4.00 0.29 3.71
N SER A 90 -3.51 0.94 4.73
CA SER A 90 -2.58 2.07 4.62
C SER A 90 -1.24 1.68 4.02
N GLY A 91 -0.51 2.67 3.50
CA GLY A 91 0.82 2.49 2.90
C GLY A 91 1.95 2.31 3.91
N THR A 92 1.78 2.73 5.17
CA THR A 92 2.72 2.58 6.30
C THR A 92 2.05 1.80 7.43
N LYS A 93 2.84 1.15 8.29
CA LYS A 93 2.30 0.25 9.33
C LYS A 93 2.61 0.66 10.76
N ARG A 94 3.77 1.26 11.05
CA ARG A 94 4.18 1.51 12.45
C ARG A 94 3.16 2.35 13.21
N GLY A 95 2.73 3.47 12.64
CA GLY A 95 1.74 4.36 13.29
C GLY A 95 0.39 3.67 13.53
N VAL A 96 -0.15 3.02 12.50
CA VAL A 96 -1.45 2.32 12.58
C VAL A 96 -1.40 1.16 13.56
N VAL A 97 -0.31 0.39 13.59
CA VAL A 97 -0.12 -0.74 14.51
C VAL A 97 -0.11 -0.27 15.97
N GLU A 98 0.50 0.86 16.28
CA GLU A 98 0.47 1.43 17.64
C GLU A 98 -0.97 1.83 18.06
N VAL A 99 -1.77 2.32 17.14
CA VAL A 99 -3.20 2.57 17.40
C VAL A 99 -3.95 1.25 17.60
N MET A 100 -3.71 0.25 16.77
CA MET A 100 -4.34 -1.07 16.90
C MET A 100 -4.00 -1.76 18.20
N LYS A 101 -2.77 -1.65 18.71
CA LYS A 101 -2.37 -2.17 20.03
C LYS A 101 -3.25 -1.59 21.14
N ARG A 102 -3.40 -0.26 21.18
CA ARG A 102 -4.26 0.41 22.16
C ARG A 102 -5.73 -0.04 22.07
N PHE A 103 -6.26 -0.15 20.86
CA PHE A 103 -7.61 -0.67 20.64
C PHE A 103 -7.74 -2.13 21.08
N SER A 104 -6.73 -2.95 20.88
CA SER A 104 -6.74 -4.36 21.26
C SER A 104 -6.80 -4.59 22.77
N GLU A 105 -6.32 -3.66 23.56
CA GLU A 105 -6.44 -3.66 25.01
C GLU A 105 -7.87 -3.30 25.46
N SER A 106 -8.47 -2.29 24.81
CA SER A 106 -9.82 -1.81 25.14
C SER A 106 -10.93 -2.72 24.61
N TYR A 107 -10.67 -3.45 23.51
CA TYR A 107 -11.62 -4.35 22.84
C TYR A 107 -11.07 -5.78 22.79
N PRO A 108 -11.04 -6.51 23.92
CA PRO A 108 -10.38 -7.83 24.01
C PRO A 108 -11.05 -8.92 23.16
N ASP A 109 -12.28 -8.76 22.77
CA ASP A 109 -13.04 -9.71 21.94
C ASP A 109 -12.82 -9.52 20.43
N LEU A 110 -12.09 -8.47 20.01
CA LEU A 110 -11.79 -8.19 18.59
C LEU A 110 -10.37 -8.62 18.23
N PHE A 111 -10.16 -8.93 16.95
CA PHE A 111 -8.85 -9.18 16.35
C PHE A 111 -8.39 -7.96 15.57
N PHE A 112 -7.07 -7.70 15.54
CA PHE A 112 -6.46 -6.57 14.86
C PHE A 112 -5.29 -7.04 14.00
N ILE A 113 -5.33 -6.72 12.71
CA ILE A 113 -4.31 -7.10 11.72
C ILE A 113 -4.04 -5.91 10.82
N GLY A 114 -2.81 -5.39 10.82
CA GLY A 114 -2.37 -4.45 9.81
C GLY A 114 -2.34 -5.11 8.43
N GLY A 115 -2.77 -4.40 7.41
CA GLY A 115 -2.81 -4.90 6.05
C GLY A 115 -2.22 -3.90 5.05
N HIS A 116 -1.62 -4.40 3.98
CA HIS A 116 -1.20 -3.58 2.85
C HIS A 116 -1.33 -4.38 1.55
N PRO A 117 -2.36 -4.13 0.75
CA PRO A 117 -2.48 -4.71 -0.58
C PRO A 117 -1.44 -4.06 -1.50
N MET A 118 -0.49 -4.86 -2.02
CA MET A 118 0.57 -4.37 -2.91
C MET A 118 0.04 -4.14 -4.33
N ALA A 119 -0.91 -3.22 -4.42
CA ALA A 119 -1.54 -2.81 -5.67
C ALA A 119 -1.89 -1.32 -5.62
N GLY A 120 -1.70 -0.65 -6.74
CA GLY A 120 -1.99 0.77 -6.89
C GLY A 120 -1.92 1.20 -8.35
N ARG A 121 -2.36 2.42 -8.59
CA ARG A 121 -2.26 3.10 -9.89
C ARG A 121 -1.89 4.56 -9.66
N GLU A 122 -1.45 5.22 -10.72
CA GLU A 122 -1.09 6.64 -10.72
C GLU A 122 -2.31 7.57 -10.56
N PHE A 123 -3.49 7.01 -10.46
CA PHE A 123 -4.77 7.72 -10.32
C PHE A 123 -5.42 7.41 -8.98
N SER A 124 -6.24 8.33 -8.49
CA SER A 124 -7.03 8.19 -7.26
C SER A 124 -8.54 8.25 -7.55
N GLY A 125 -9.33 7.95 -6.52
CA GLY A 125 -10.79 8.05 -6.54
C GLY A 125 -11.51 6.79 -6.99
N ILE A 126 -12.81 6.74 -6.67
CA ILE A 126 -13.69 5.60 -6.94
C ILE A 126 -13.86 5.33 -8.44
N ASP A 127 -13.85 6.37 -9.27
CA ASP A 127 -13.99 6.27 -10.73
C ASP A 127 -12.87 5.46 -11.40
N LYS A 128 -11.74 5.29 -10.72
CA LYS A 128 -10.60 4.50 -11.18
C LYS A 128 -10.54 3.10 -10.57
N SER A 129 -11.48 2.78 -9.68
CA SER A 129 -11.56 1.46 -9.04
C SER A 129 -11.93 0.36 -10.05
N THR A 130 -11.39 -0.82 -9.84
CA THR A 130 -11.70 -2.00 -10.66
C THR A 130 -11.75 -3.26 -9.80
N ALA A 131 -12.60 -4.22 -10.15
CA ALA A 131 -12.68 -5.53 -9.48
C ALA A 131 -11.46 -6.45 -9.77
N THR A 132 -10.48 -5.97 -10.51
CA THR A 132 -9.29 -6.74 -10.90
C THR A 132 -7.99 -6.11 -10.43
N LEU A 133 -8.07 -5.02 -9.63
CA LEU A 133 -6.88 -4.30 -9.16
C LEU A 133 -5.91 -5.21 -8.42
N PHE A 134 -6.44 -6.16 -7.64
CA PHE A 134 -5.67 -7.03 -6.77
C PHE A 134 -5.27 -8.37 -7.40
N ASN A 135 -5.65 -8.61 -8.66
CA ASN A 135 -5.27 -9.84 -9.35
C ASN A 135 -3.75 -9.98 -9.41
N LYS A 136 -3.23 -11.08 -8.83
CA LYS A 136 -1.80 -11.38 -8.70
C LYS A 136 -1.00 -10.43 -7.81
N ALA A 137 -1.65 -9.53 -7.08
CA ALA A 137 -0.98 -8.72 -6.06
C ALA A 137 -0.63 -9.54 -4.84
N SER A 138 0.42 -9.16 -4.11
CA SER A 138 0.67 -9.68 -2.77
C SER A 138 -0.17 -8.93 -1.75
N MET A 139 -0.60 -9.62 -0.69
CA MET A 139 -1.20 -9.01 0.49
C MET A 139 -0.25 -9.14 1.67
N ILE A 140 0.16 -8.03 2.25
CA ILE A 140 1.01 -8.02 3.44
C ILE A 140 0.14 -7.94 4.68
N PHE A 141 0.44 -8.79 5.66
CA PHE A 141 -0.22 -8.84 6.97
C PHE A 141 0.78 -8.55 8.07
N VAL A 142 0.38 -7.67 8.98
CA VAL A 142 1.09 -7.35 10.22
C VAL A 142 0.17 -7.67 11.40
N PRO A 143 0.23 -8.90 11.95
CA PRO A 143 -0.63 -9.28 13.06
C PRO A 143 -0.32 -8.47 14.30
N VAL A 144 -1.34 -7.86 14.91
CA VAL A 144 -1.24 -7.13 16.19
C VAL A 144 -1.86 -7.97 17.30
N LYS A 145 -3.08 -8.43 17.07
CA LYS A 145 -3.81 -9.35 17.95
C LYS A 145 -4.63 -10.29 17.06
N ALA A 146 -4.08 -11.44 16.76
CA ALA A 146 -4.76 -12.51 16.03
C ALA A 146 -4.08 -13.84 16.40
N ASP A 147 -4.88 -14.88 16.60
CA ASP A 147 -4.36 -16.22 16.70
C ASP A 147 -4.08 -16.80 15.29
N ILE A 148 -3.41 -17.96 15.26
CA ILE A 148 -3.03 -18.59 13.99
C ILE A 148 -4.23 -18.99 13.13
N PHE A 149 -5.37 -19.36 13.74
CA PHE A 149 -6.57 -19.77 13.02
C PHE A 149 -7.25 -18.59 12.35
N VAL A 150 -7.33 -17.46 13.04
CA VAL A 150 -7.85 -16.20 12.49
C VAL A 150 -6.97 -15.71 11.35
N LEU A 151 -5.66 -15.72 11.54
CA LEU A 151 -4.71 -15.29 10.53
C LEU A 151 -4.78 -16.16 9.28
N ASP A 152 -4.86 -17.47 9.42
CA ASP A 152 -4.98 -18.40 8.29
C ASP A 152 -6.31 -18.23 7.55
N LYS A 153 -7.41 -18.07 8.29
CA LYS A 153 -8.72 -17.77 7.70
C LYS A 153 -8.71 -16.47 6.88
N ILE A 154 -8.11 -15.41 7.41
CA ILE A 154 -7.98 -14.12 6.69
C ILE A 154 -7.08 -14.27 5.47
N LYS A 155 -5.95 -14.95 5.59
CA LYS A 155 -5.07 -15.24 4.47
C LYS A 155 -5.82 -15.96 3.33
N LEU A 156 -6.53 -17.06 3.64
CA LEU A 156 -7.30 -17.82 2.66
C LEU A 156 -8.41 -16.95 2.02
N PHE A 157 -9.04 -16.09 2.80
CA PHE A 157 -10.01 -15.13 2.28
C PHE A 157 -9.39 -14.21 1.22
N PHE A 158 -8.25 -13.59 1.47
CA PHE A 158 -7.59 -12.73 0.47
C PHE A 158 -7.12 -13.49 -0.76
N ILE A 159 -6.59 -14.70 -0.60
CA ILE A 159 -6.24 -15.57 -1.74
C ILE A 159 -7.49 -15.87 -2.60
N SER A 160 -8.65 -16.12 -1.98
CA SER A 160 -9.92 -16.35 -2.72
C SER A 160 -10.38 -15.13 -3.51
N LEU A 161 -9.92 -13.93 -3.16
CA LEU A 161 -10.19 -12.67 -3.87
C LEU A 161 -9.21 -12.39 -5.04
N GLY A 162 -8.25 -13.29 -5.31
CA GLY A 162 -7.33 -13.19 -6.45
C GLY A 162 -5.94 -12.66 -6.10
N PHE A 163 -5.63 -12.43 -4.82
CA PHE A 163 -4.26 -12.19 -4.40
C PHE A 163 -3.41 -13.44 -4.64
N SER A 164 -2.19 -13.28 -5.11
CA SER A 164 -1.29 -14.40 -5.42
C SER A 164 -0.47 -14.86 -4.23
N GLU A 165 -0.24 -13.98 -3.26
CA GLU A 165 0.66 -14.22 -2.16
C GLU A 165 0.19 -13.51 -0.88
N ALA A 166 0.49 -14.11 0.25
CA ALA A 166 0.24 -13.56 1.58
C ALA A 166 1.57 -13.53 2.36
N VAL A 167 2.07 -12.34 2.63
CA VAL A 167 3.31 -12.11 3.36
C VAL A 167 2.99 -11.70 4.80
N ILE A 168 3.52 -12.43 5.78
CA ILE A 168 3.37 -12.07 7.21
C ILE A 168 4.69 -11.45 7.67
N THR A 169 4.61 -10.27 8.30
CA THR A 169 5.79 -9.52 8.73
C THR A 169 5.49 -8.66 9.97
N THR A 170 6.49 -7.94 10.46
CA THR A 170 6.34 -6.91 11.50
C THR A 170 6.14 -5.54 10.87
N ALA A 171 5.58 -4.57 11.62
CA ALA A 171 5.41 -3.19 11.15
C ALA A 171 6.74 -2.55 10.76
N GLU A 172 7.77 -2.77 11.57
CA GLU A 172 9.12 -2.26 11.35
C GLU A 172 9.71 -2.77 10.04
N ASN A 173 9.67 -4.10 9.82
CA ASN A 173 10.20 -4.69 8.60
C ASN A 173 9.37 -4.32 7.37
N HIS A 174 8.03 -4.18 7.52
CA HIS A 174 7.17 -3.67 6.47
C HIS A 174 7.63 -2.29 6.02
N ASP A 175 7.71 -1.33 6.94
CA ASP A 175 8.00 0.06 6.61
C ASP A 175 9.42 0.22 6.03
N ARG A 176 10.40 -0.53 6.54
CA ARG A 176 11.74 -0.60 5.97
C ARG A 176 11.73 -1.09 4.51
N MET A 177 10.97 -2.15 4.21
CA MET A 177 10.86 -2.65 2.84
C MET A 177 10.13 -1.68 1.92
N ILE A 178 9.07 -1.01 2.41
CA ILE A 178 8.30 -0.03 1.63
C ILE A 178 9.12 1.23 1.35
N ALA A 179 10.00 1.64 2.24
CA ALA A 179 10.94 2.74 1.98
C ALA A 179 11.74 2.49 0.70
N PHE A 180 12.32 1.30 0.55
CA PHE A 180 13.12 0.93 -0.61
C PHE A 180 12.26 0.60 -1.85
N THR A 181 11.29 -0.31 -1.71
CA THR A 181 10.60 -0.90 -2.87
C THR A 181 9.54 0.02 -3.48
N SER A 182 9.09 1.03 -2.74
CA SER A 182 8.03 1.95 -3.14
C SER A 182 8.45 3.41 -3.03
N GLN A 183 8.68 3.92 -1.82
CA GLN A 183 8.87 5.35 -1.58
C GLN A 183 10.10 5.90 -2.29
N LEU A 184 11.24 5.23 -2.19
CA LEU A 184 12.46 5.61 -2.89
C LEU A 184 12.26 5.66 -4.41
N CYS A 185 11.58 4.65 -4.98
CA CYS A 185 11.28 4.61 -6.42
C CYS A 185 10.48 5.84 -6.86
N HIS A 186 9.49 6.26 -6.07
CA HIS A 186 8.69 7.45 -6.37
C HIS A 186 9.50 8.75 -6.25
N VAL A 187 10.34 8.88 -5.21
CA VAL A 187 11.22 10.04 -5.05
C VAL A 187 12.20 10.15 -6.21
N VAL A 188 12.86 9.05 -6.57
CA VAL A 188 13.83 9.01 -7.69
C VAL A 188 13.16 9.37 -9.01
N SER A 189 12.02 8.78 -9.31
CA SER A 189 11.24 9.06 -10.51
C SER A 189 10.83 10.54 -10.60
N ASN A 190 10.31 11.10 -9.50
CA ASN A 190 9.91 12.49 -9.43
C ASN A 190 11.10 13.46 -9.50
N ALA A 191 12.23 13.13 -8.88
CA ALA A 191 13.45 13.91 -8.96
C ALA A 191 14.03 13.89 -10.39
N PHE A 192 14.06 12.72 -11.02
CA PHE A 192 14.59 12.53 -12.37
C PHE A 192 13.88 13.40 -13.40
N ILE A 193 12.54 13.46 -13.38
CA ILE A 193 11.75 14.23 -14.34
C ILE A 193 11.94 15.77 -14.21
N LYS A 194 12.55 16.26 -13.12
CA LYS A 194 12.83 17.68 -12.90
C LYS A 194 14.03 18.19 -13.70
N SER A 195 14.76 17.32 -14.42
CA SER A 195 15.84 17.74 -15.31
C SER A 195 15.32 18.71 -16.38
N LYS A 196 16.12 19.72 -16.73
CA LYS A 196 15.80 20.65 -17.84
C LYS A 196 15.62 19.88 -19.15
N THR A 197 16.44 18.87 -19.39
CA THR A 197 16.39 17.99 -20.59
C THR A 197 15.07 17.23 -20.70
N ALA A 198 14.38 16.96 -19.58
CA ALA A 198 13.10 16.28 -19.61
C ALA A 198 11.99 17.01 -20.40
N ARG A 199 12.17 18.32 -20.65
CA ARG A 199 11.23 19.13 -21.45
C ARG A 199 11.51 19.08 -22.96
N GLU A 200 12.64 18.54 -23.35
CA GLU A 200 13.15 18.59 -24.73
C GLU A 200 13.39 17.21 -25.36
N HIS A 201 13.11 16.12 -24.62
CA HIS A 201 13.46 14.75 -24.98
C HIS A 201 12.55 14.09 -26.04
N PHE A 202 11.59 14.83 -26.61
CA PHE A 202 10.60 14.29 -27.53
C PHE A 202 11.27 13.63 -28.76
N GLY A 203 10.93 12.36 -29.00
CA GLY A 203 11.53 11.56 -30.05
C GLY A 203 12.82 10.80 -29.65
N TYR A 204 13.37 11.06 -28.44
CA TYR A 204 14.59 10.41 -27.93
C TYR A 204 14.31 9.39 -26.83
N SER A 205 13.07 9.28 -26.34
CA SER A 205 12.71 8.39 -25.23
C SER A 205 12.27 7.02 -25.73
N ALA A 206 12.69 5.98 -25.00
CA ALA A 206 12.32 4.57 -25.21
C ALA A 206 11.87 3.93 -23.89
N GLY A 207 11.80 2.60 -23.85
CA GLY A 207 11.30 1.83 -22.71
C GLY A 207 11.92 2.23 -21.36
N SER A 208 13.25 2.34 -21.28
CA SER A 208 13.96 2.67 -20.03
C SER A 208 13.51 4.01 -19.41
N TYR A 209 13.29 5.03 -20.25
CA TYR A 209 12.76 6.31 -19.78
C TYR A 209 11.33 6.16 -19.27
N ASN A 210 10.46 5.48 -20.01
CA ASN A 210 9.07 5.28 -19.64
C ASN A 210 8.94 4.48 -18.34
N ASP A 211 9.74 3.43 -18.18
CA ASP A 211 9.76 2.61 -16.97
C ASP A 211 10.19 3.44 -15.75
N LEU A 212 11.27 4.22 -15.88
CA LEU A 212 11.78 5.04 -14.77
C LEU A 212 10.82 6.19 -14.40
N THR A 213 10.11 6.77 -15.36
CA THR A 213 9.26 7.94 -15.14
C THR A 213 7.79 7.61 -14.88
N ARG A 214 7.39 6.36 -15.03
CA ARG A 214 6.00 5.91 -14.87
C ARG A 214 5.36 6.38 -13.57
N VAL A 215 6.08 6.34 -12.48
CA VAL A 215 5.59 6.71 -11.13
C VAL A 215 5.96 8.14 -10.70
N ALA A 216 6.43 8.98 -11.61
CA ALA A 216 6.82 10.37 -11.31
C ALA A 216 5.62 11.25 -10.93
N ARG A 217 4.43 10.96 -11.48
CA ARG A 217 3.19 11.67 -11.15
C ARG A 217 2.52 11.00 -9.96
N MET A 218 2.27 11.79 -8.91
CA MET A 218 1.70 11.30 -7.67
C MET A 218 0.80 12.35 -7.01
N ASN A 219 -0.08 11.93 -6.12
CA ASN A 219 -0.83 12.85 -5.26
C ASN A 219 0.11 13.41 -4.20
N SER A 220 0.38 14.73 -4.24
CA SER A 220 1.36 15.37 -3.36
C SER A 220 1.02 15.25 -1.88
N ASP A 221 -0.26 15.41 -1.52
CA ASP A 221 -0.69 15.44 -0.12
C ASP A 221 -0.52 14.05 0.52
N MET A 222 -1.07 13.03 -0.12
CA MET A 222 -0.96 11.64 0.35
C MET A 222 0.51 11.18 0.44
N TRP A 223 1.32 11.45 -0.58
CA TRP A 223 2.71 11.02 -0.60
C TRP A 223 3.59 11.78 0.38
N THR A 224 3.30 13.06 0.65
CA THR A 224 3.99 13.82 1.69
C THR A 224 3.77 13.18 3.05
N GLU A 225 2.53 12.83 3.40
CA GLU A 225 2.21 12.16 4.65
C GLU A 225 2.95 10.82 4.77
N LEU A 226 2.81 9.94 3.78
CA LEU A 226 3.43 8.60 3.79
C LEU A 226 4.97 8.66 3.86
N MET A 227 5.61 9.62 3.18
CA MET A 227 7.06 9.78 3.22
C MET A 227 7.55 10.34 4.56
N LEU A 228 6.80 11.25 5.18
CA LEU A 228 7.17 11.80 6.49
C LEU A 228 6.95 10.77 7.62
N GLU A 229 5.90 9.97 7.56
CA GLU A 229 5.68 8.88 8.53
C GLU A 229 6.78 7.81 8.52
N ASN A 230 7.43 7.63 7.38
CA ASN A 230 8.51 6.65 7.17
C ASN A 230 9.86 7.33 6.90
N GLY A 231 10.01 8.58 7.38
CA GLY A 231 11.11 9.45 7.02
C GLY A 231 12.50 8.94 7.43
N ASP A 232 12.59 8.21 8.52
CA ASP A 232 13.82 7.57 9.00
C ASP A 232 14.37 6.56 7.97
N PHE A 233 13.60 5.54 7.64
CA PHE A 233 14.01 4.53 6.64
C PHE A 233 14.17 5.11 5.24
N LEU A 234 13.30 6.02 4.83
CA LEU A 234 13.41 6.65 3.53
C LEU A 234 14.66 7.54 3.41
N SER A 235 15.05 8.22 4.50
CA SER A 235 16.27 9.03 4.51
C SER A 235 17.53 8.16 4.37
N GLU A 236 17.60 7.03 5.07
CA GLU A 236 18.72 6.07 4.95
C GLU A 236 18.88 5.56 3.52
N GLU A 237 17.78 5.18 2.88
CA GLU A 237 17.79 4.70 1.49
C GLU A 237 18.17 5.81 0.50
N LEU A 238 17.71 7.04 0.72
CA LEU A 238 18.09 8.20 -0.09
C LEU A 238 19.56 8.54 0.04
N GLU A 239 20.11 8.54 1.26
CA GLU A 239 21.54 8.77 1.50
C GLU A 239 22.39 7.70 0.80
N THR A 240 21.99 6.44 0.92
CA THR A 240 22.67 5.33 0.24
C THR A 240 22.67 5.52 -1.27
N LEU A 241 21.52 5.87 -1.85
CA LEU A 241 21.43 6.12 -3.28
C LEU A 241 22.26 7.32 -3.73
N LEU A 242 22.25 8.42 -2.98
CA LEU A 242 23.04 9.62 -3.28
C LEU A 242 24.53 9.31 -3.26
N ASN A 243 25.01 8.53 -2.30
CA ASN A 243 26.42 8.11 -2.22
C ASN A 243 26.78 7.25 -3.44
N ASN A 244 25.98 6.26 -3.79
CA ASN A 244 26.20 5.45 -4.98
C ASN A 244 26.22 6.29 -6.27
N LEU A 245 25.29 7.22 -6.45
CA LEU A 245 25.27 8.14 -7.58
C LEU A 245 26.49 9.06 -7.60
N GLY A 246 26.98 9.47 -6.42
CA GLY A 246 28.21 10.25 -6.26
C GLY A 246 29.42 9.56 -6.83
N GLU A 247 29.60 8.25 -6.57
CA GLU A 247 30.72 7.46 -7.12
C GLU A 247 30.66 7.42 -8.66
N TYR A 248 29.48 7.21 -9.27
CA TYR A 248 29.33 7.29 -10.72
C TYR A 248 29.69 8.67 -11.26
N LEU A 249 29.21 9.72 -10.61
CA LEU A 249 29.48 11.11 -11.02
C LEU A 249 30.98 11.41 -11.00
N GLU A 250 31.69 10.98 -9.95
CA GLU A 250 33.13 11.17 -9.80
C GLU A 250 33.92 10.40 -10.87
N ALA A 251 33.61 9.12 -11.07
CA ALA A 251 34.26 8.27 -12.07
C ALA A 251 34.06 8.84 -13.51
N ILE A 252 32.86 9.36 -13.82
CA ILE A 252 32.57 9.98 -15.11
C ILE A 252 33.35 11.28 -15.28
N ARG A 253 33.36 12.18 -14.29
CA ARG A 253 34.08 13.45 -14.34
C ARG A 253 35.59 13.27 -14.54
N ASN A 254 36.15 12.31 -13.83
CA ASN A 254 37.58 12.00 -13.88
C ASN A 254 37.94 11.10 -15.09
N ARG A 255 36.96 10.69 -15.90
CA ARG A 255 37.13 9.73 -17.00
C ARG A 255 37.80 8.43 -16.55
N ASP A 256 37.54 8.04 -15.31
CA ASP A 256 38.09 6.80 -14.73
C ASP A 256 37.32 5.59 -15.25
N ARG A 257 37.86 5.05 -16.34
CA ARG A 257 37.26 3.90 -17.04
C ARG A 257 37.26 2.63 -16.15
N GLN A 258 38.29 2.46 -15.35
CA GLN A 258 38.41 1.25 -14.51
C GLN A 258 37.38 1.29 -13.39
N LYS A 259 37.31 2.38 -12.64
CA LYS A 259 36.32 2.56 -11.57
C LYS A 259 34.90 2.46 -12.08
N LEU A 260 34.61 3.09 -13.23
CA LEU A 260 33.26 3.03 -13.84
C LEU A 260 32.87 1.58 -14.22
N LYS A 261 33.82 0.81 -14.75
CA LYS A 261 33.59 -0.62 -15.06
C LYS A 261 33.32 -1.44 -13.83
N GLU A 262 34.03 -1.17 -12.74
CA GLU A 262 33.84 -1.84 -11.44
C GLU A 262 32.46 -1.56 -10.85
N LEU A 263 32.03 -0.31 -10.81
CA LEU A 263 30.69 0.08 -10.33
C LEU A 263 29.56 -0.59 -11.13
N LEU A 264 29.69 -0.61 -12.47
CA LEU A 264 28.70 -1.27 -13.33
C LEU A 264 28.66 -2.79 -13.08
N LYS A 265 29.83 -3.40 -12.89
CA LYS A 265 29.92 -4.83 -12.61
C LYS A 265 29.28 -5.17 -11.27
N GLU A 266 29.56 -4.40 -10.22
CA GLU A 266 28.96 -4.57 -8.89
C GLU A 266 27.44 -4.55 -8.96
N GLY A 267 26.86 -3.56 -9.62
CA GLY A 267 25.41 -3.47 -9.82
C GLY A 267 24.82 -4.68 -10.58
N ASN A 268 25.52 -5.17 -11.59
CA ASN A 268 25.11 -6.37 -12.32
C ASN A 268 25.14 -7.62 -11.44
N ASP A 269 26.21 -7.80 -10.66
CA ASP A 269 26.37 -8.96 -9.77
C ASP A 269 25.24 -8.99 -8.71
N VAL A 270 24.90 -7.84 -8.13
CA VAL A 270 23.78 -7.71 -7.18
C VAL A 270 22.45 -8.02 -7.85
N LYS A 271 22.21 -7.49 -9.07
CA LYS A 271 20.97 -7.76 -9.81
C LYS A 271 20.79 -9.23 -10.14
N GLU A 272 21.86 -9.89 -10.56
CA GLU A 272 21.84 -11.33 -10.86
C GLU A 272 21.51 -12.16 -9.61
N LEU A 273 22.08 -11.82 -8.46
CA LEU A 273 21.79 -12.49 -7.18
C LEU A 273 20.30 -12.36 -6.80
N ILE A 274 19.72 -11.17 -6.99
CA ILE A 274 18.29 -10.92 -6.70
C ILE A 274 17.41 -11.75 -7.64
N ASP A 275 17.72 -11.80 -8.92
CA ASP A 275 16.93 -12.55 -9.90
C ASP A 275 16.96 -14.07 -9.67
N GLN A 276 18.07 -14.61 -9.17
CA GLN A 276 18.18 -16.03 -8.78
C GLN A 276 17.26 -16.39 -7.59
N ARG A 277 17.00 -15.45 -6.67
CA ARG A 277 16.12 -15.66 -5.52
C ARG A 277 14.63 -15.56 -5.87
N ARG A 278 14.27 -15.06 -7.05
CA ARG A 278 12.89 -14.95 -7.52
C ARG A 278 12.39 -16.18 -8.32
N LYS A 279 13.32 -17.07 -8.65
CA LYS A 279 13.04 -18.38 -9.29
C LYS A 279 12.84 -19.47 -8.26
#